data_3962afb8fb021d06a70106b2ff686ef6
#
_entry.id   3962afb8fb021d06a70106b2ff686ef6
#
_cell.length_a   1.000
_cell.length_b   1.000
_cell.length_c   1.000
_cell.angle_alpha   90.00
_cell.angle_beta   90.00
_cell.angle_gamma   90.00
#
_symmetry.space_group_name_H-M   'P 1'
#
loop_
_entity.id
_entity.type
_entity.pdbx_description
1 polymer ?
#
loop_
_entity_poly.entity_id
_entity_poly.type
_entity_poly.pdbx_seq_one_letter_code
_entity_poly.pdbx_strand_id
1 'polypeptide(L)'
;MAHILLAEDDDQLRAFLARGLRRAGHAVDAVGDGEAALARPPDSQYDLLLADVVMPGIDGIELARRMAARQPRIRVMFITGFAAVAVQSDRLAPHRPRILTKPFHLRHLIAEIDALLSQ
;
A
#
# COMPACT_ATOMS: atom_id res chain seq x y z
N MET A 1 0.74 12.16 -11.37
CA MET A 1 0.40 12.37 -9.96
C MET A 1 -0.72 11.44 -9.55
N ALA A 2 -0.56 10.75 -8.45
CA ALA A 2 -1.54 9.79 -7.99
C ALA A 2 -1.99 10.10 -6.57
N HIS A 3 -3.13 9.55 -6.17
CA HIS A 3 -3.63 9.62 -4.80
C HIS A 3 -3.38 8.26 -4.13
N ILE A 4 -2.54 8.26 -3.14
CA ILE A 4 -2.04 7.03 -2.50
C ILE A 4 -2.57 6.95 -1.07
N LEU A 5 -3.14 5.79 -0.72
CA LEU A 5 -3.45 5.45 0.66
C LEU A 5 -2.30 4.60 1.19
N LEU A 6 -1.59 5.13 2.18
CA LEU A 6 -0.44 4.45 2.80
C LEU A 6 -0.86 3.93 4.17
N ALA A 7 -0.78 2.62 4.36
CA ALA A 7 -1.06 1.96 5.63
C ALA A 7 0.22 1.33 6.16
N GLU A 8 0.75 1.88 7.24
CA GLU A 8 2.02 1.45 7.83
C GLU A 8 1.98 1.73 9.33
N ASP A 9 2.20 0.70 10.15
CA ASP A 9 2.10 0.84 11.60
C ASP A 9 3.35 1.42 12.27
N ASP A 10 4.51 1.35 11.60
CA ASP A 10 5.73 1.98 12.09
C ASP A 10 5.66 3.49 11.82
N ASP A 11 5.61 4.29 12.90
CA ASP A 11 5.42 5.74 12.78
C ASP A 11 6.54 6.42 11.99
N GLN A 12 7.78 6.00 12.21
CA GLN A 12 8.93 6.62 11.53
C GLN A 12 8.95 6.25 10.05
N LEU A 13 8.71 4.99 9.74
CA LEU A 13 8.66 4.55 8.35
C LEU A 13 7.49 5.19 7.62
N ARG A 14 6.33 5.26 8.27
CA ARG A 14 5.15 5.91 7.67
C ARG A 14 5.43 7.36 7.31
N ALA A 15 6.04 8.12 8.24
CA ALA A 15 6.38 9.53 8.00
C ALA A 15 7.41 9.67 6.88
N PHE A 16 8.41 8.80 6.87
CA PHE A 16 9.45 8.81 5.84
C PHE A 16 8.88 8.55 4.45
N LEU A 17 8.04 7.52 4.34
CA LEU A 17 7.43 7.16 3.06
C LEU A 17 6.48 8.25 2.58
N ALA A 18 5.63 8.78 3.47
CA ALA A 18 4.69 9.83 3.10
C ALA A 18 5.42 11.06 2.57
N ARG A 19 6.50 11.46 3.24
CA ARG A 19 7.29 12.61 2.78
C ARG A 19 7.89 12.37 1.41
N GLY A 20 8.50 11.21 1.22
CA GLY A 20 9.14 10.87 -0.06
C GLY A 20 8.15 10.83 -1.22
N LEU A 21 7.00 10.23 -0.97
CA LEU A 21 5.95 10.13 -2.00
C LEU A 21 5.37 11.50 -2.35
N ARG A 22 5.16 12.35 -1.35
CA ARG A 22 4.68 13.71 -1.60
C ARG A 22 5.68 14.53 -2.38
N ARG A 23 6.97 14.37 -2.09
CA ARG A 23 8.03 15.04 -2.86
C ARG A 23 8.07 14.57 -4.31
N ALA A 24 7.68 13.34 -4.56
CA ALA A 24 7.60 12.79 -5.90
C ALA A 24 6.35 13.25 -6.68
N GLY A 25 5.50 14.05 -6.04
CA GLY A 25 4.33 14.62 -6.70
C GLY A 25 3.01 13.93 -6.42
N HIS A 26 2.99 12.96 -5.51
CA HIS A 26 1.76 12.23 -5.18
C HIS A 26 1.03 12.87 -4.00
N ALA A 27 -0.29 12.75 -4.00
CA ALA A 27 -1.11 13.05 -2.81
C ALA A 27 -1.14 11.79 -1.96
N VAL A 28 -0.91 11.92 -0.65
CA VAL A 28 -0.81 10.77 0.24
C VAL A 28 -1.66 10.97 1.46
N ASP A 29 -2.54 10.01 1.74
CA ASP A 29 -3.21 9.87 3.02
C ASP A 29 -2.51 8.73 3.76
N ALA A 30 -1.90 9.03 4.90
CA ALA A 30 -1.13 8.06 5.66
C ALA A 30 -1.87 7.68 6.93
N VAL A 31 -2.01 6.38 7.16
CA VAL A 31 -2.71 5.83 8.32
C VAL A 31 -1.86 4.76 9.00
N GLY A 32 -2.14 4.50 10.27
CA GLY A 32 -1.31 3.61 11.08
C GLY A 32 -1.76 2.16 11.11
N ASP A 33 -2.94 1.84 10.60
CA ASP A 33 -3.44 0.47 10.58
C ASP A 33 -4.57 0.31 9.56
N GLY A 34 -5.04 -0.92 9.41
CA GLY A 34 -6.07 -1.22 8.42
C GLY A 34 -7.43 -0.65 8.77
N GLU A 35 -7.78 -0.61 10.06
CA GLU A 35 -9.05 -0.04 10.49
C GLU A 35 -9.11 1.44 10.15
N ALA A 36 -8.02 2.18 10.38
CA ALA A 36 -7.94 3.59 10.03
C ALA A 36 -8.05 3.80 8.51
N ALA A 37 -7.47 2.89 7.73
CA ALA A 37 -7.61 2.95 6.28
C ALA A 37 -9.06 2.77 5.85
N LEU A 38 -9.76 1.79 6.42
CA LEU A 38 -11.17 1.52 6.09
C LEU A 38 -12.11 2.59 6.61
N ALA A 39 -11.69 3.37 7.61
CA ALA A 39 -12.48 4.47 8.16
C ALA A 39 -12.40 5.74 7.32
N ARG A 40 -11.54 5.77 6.29
CA ARG A 40 -11.51 6.92 5.37
C ARG A 40 -12.85 7.05 4.68
N PRO A 41 -13.27 8.28 4.33
CA PRO A 41 -14.58 8.49 3.72
C PRO A 41 -14.79 7.59 2.50
N PRO A 42 -15.98 6.98 2.35
CA PRO A 42 -16.21 6.04 1.25
C PRO A 42 -16.08 6.66 -0.14
N ASP A 43 -16.25 7.98 -0.25
CA ASP A 43 -16.09 8.70 -1.52
C ASP A 43 -14.64 9.08 -1.83
N SER A 44 -13.72 8.82 -0.91
CA SER A 44 -12.28 9.03 -1.18
C SER A 44 -11.81 8.03 -2.22
N GLN A 45 -11.29 8.53 -3.33
CA GLN A 45 -10.79 7.69 -4.41
C GLN A 45 -9.27 7.63 -4.36
N TYR A 46 -8.74 6.42 -4.40
CA TYR A 46 -7.30 6.19 -4.38
C TYR A 46 -6.87 5.45 -5.64
N ASP A 47 -5.73 5.85 -6.18
CA ASP A 47 -5.13 5.15 -7.30
C ASP A 47 -4.32 3.94 -6.85
N LEU A 48 -3.77 4.02 -5.64
CA LEU A 48 -2.88 2.99 -5.09
C LEU A 48 -3.09 2.83 -3.60
N LEU A 49 -3.18 1.58 -3.15
CA LEU A 49 -2.98 1.21 -1.76
C LEU A 49 -1.55 0.70 -1.61
N LEU A 50 -0.77 1.36 -0.76
CA LEU A 50 0.57 0.92 -0.37
C LEU A 50 0.49 0.49 1.09
N ALA A 51 0.64 -0.79 1.36
CA ALA A 51 0.38 -1.33 2.69
C ALA A 51 1.47 -2.29 3.12
N ASP A 52 1.84 -2.23 4.42
CA ASP A 52 2.60 -3.30 5.04
C ASP A 52 1.69 -4.51 5.19
N VAL A 53 2.22 -5.69 4.91
CA VAL A 53 1.45 -6.92 5.09
C VAL A 53 1.20 -7.19 6.56
N VAL A 54 2.18 -6.96 7.41
CA VAL A 54 2.08 -7.27 8.84
C VAL A 54 1.73 -6.00 9.61
N MET A 55 0.49 -5.95 10.07
CA MET A 55 -0.01 -4.86 10.89
C MET A 55 -0.91 -5.42 11.99
N PRO A 56 -1.04 -4.73 13.14
CA PRO A 56 -2.01 -5.13 14.16
C PRO A 56 -3.44 -5.05 13.61
N GLY A 57 -4.31 -5.92 14.10
CA GLY A 57 -5.69 -5.98 13.63
C GLY A 57 -5.77 -6.67 12.27
N ILE A 58 -6.43 -6.04 11.29
CA ILE A 58 -6.46 -6.62 9.95
C ILE A 58 -5.09 -6.42 9.29
N ASP A 59 -4.60 -7.47 8.64
CA ASP A 59 -3.32 -7.38 7.93
C ASP A 59 -3.49 -6.67 6.60
N GLY A 60 -2.35 -6.40 5.93
CA GLY A 60 -2.38 -5.67 4.67
C GLY A 60 -3.10 -6.42 3.55
N ILE A 61 -3.07 -7.74 3.56
CA ILE A 61 -3.73 -8.55 2.54
C ILE A 61 -5.25 -8.46 2.67
N GLU A 62 -5.76 -8.57 3.90
CA GLU A 62 -7.19 -8.40 4.13
C GLU A 62 -7.64 -6.98 3.84
N LEU A 63 -6.83 -5.99 4.21
CA LEU A 63 -7.11 -4.60 3.86
C LEU A 63 -7.23 -4.43 2.35
N ALA A 64 -6.29 -4.97 1.60
CA ALA A 64 -6.31 -4.87 0.14
C ALA A 64 -7.56 -5.51 -0.45
N ARG A 65 -7.97 -6.66 0.09
CA ARG A 65 -9.19 -7.35 -0.35
C ARG A 65 -10.41 -6.46 -0.17
N ARG A 66 -10.54 -5.83 1.01
CA ARG A 66 -11.67 -4.97 1.32
C ARG A 66 -11.64 -3.68 0.51
N MET A 67 -10.48 -3.09 0.31
CA MET A 67 -10.33 -1.89 -0.49
C MET A 67 -10.67 -2.17 -1.97
N ALA A 68 -10.23 -3.28 -2.50
CA ALA A 68 -10.54 -3.66 -3.88
C ALA A 68 -12.04 -3.88 -4.10
N ALA A 69 -12.75 -4.37 -3.07
CA ALA A 69 -14.21 -4.50 -3.14
C ALA A 69 -14.90 -3.15 -3.23
N ARG A 70 -14.36 -2.12 -2.55
CA ARG A 70 -14.90 -0.76 -2.59
C ARG A 70 -14.47 0.00 -3.83
N GLN A 71 -13.24 -0.22 -4.28
CA GLN A 71 -12.62 0.51 -5.39
C GLN A 71 -11.97 -0.49 -6.32
N PRO A 72 -12.74 -1.08 -7.25
CA PRO A 72 -12.24 -2.19 -8.08
C PRO A 72 -11.05 -1.83 -8.96
N ARG A 73 -10.80 -0.54 -9.20
CA ARG A 73 -9.67 -0.10 -10.03
C ARG A 73 -8.42 0.22 -9.22
N ILE A 74 -8.48 0.12 -7.89
CA ILE A 74 -7.31 0.44 -7.07
C ILE A 74 -6.17 -0.52 -7.38
N ARG A 75 -4.98 0.03 -7.52
CA ARG A 75 -3.76 -0.78 -7.60
C ARG A 75 -3.28 -1.06 -6.19
N VAL A 76 -2.59 -2.17 -6.01
CA VAL A 76 -2.10 -2.58 -4.69
C VAL A 76 -0.62 -2.90 -4.77
N MET A 77 0.14 -2.37 -3.83
CA MET A 77 1.54 -2.71 -3.62
C MET A 77 1.73 -3.01 -2.13
N PHE A 78 2.38 -4.12 -1.83
CA PHE A 78 2.73 -4.47 -0.46
C PHE A 78 4.20 -4.19 -0.21
N ILE A 79 4.50 -3.70 1.00
CA ILE A 79 5.85 -3.65 1.53
C ILE A 79 5.92 -4.63 2.70
N THR A 80 6.98 -5.41 2.79
CA THR A 80 7.07 -6.42 3.83
C THR A 80 8.51 -6.81 4.12
N GLY A 81 8.79 -7.12 5.39
CA GLY A 81 10.06 -7.71 5.81
C GLY A 81 10.07 -9.23 5.75
N PHE A 82 8.94 -9.86 5.39
CA PHE A 82 8.83 -11.31 5.43
C PHE A 82 8.72 -11.90 4.02
N ALA A 83 9.74 -12.66 3.64
CA ALA A 83 9.71 -13.38 2.36
C ALA A 83 8.56 -14.40 2.30
N ALA A 84 8.08 -14.84 3.46
CA ALA A 84 6.98 -15.81 3.54
C ALA A 84 5.69 -15.33 2.89
N VAL A 85 5.53 -14.04 2.65
CA VAL A 85 4.34 -13.51 1.97
C VAL A 85 4.22 -14.08 0.56
N ALA A 86 5.34 -14.35 -0.08
CA ALA A 86 5.33 -14.93 -1.42
C ALA A 86 4.69 -16.32 -1.45
N VAL A 87 4.65 -17.00 -0.31
CA VAL A 87 4.07 -18.34 -0.18
C VAL A 87 2.55 -18.29 -0.06
N GLN A 88 1.98 -17.10 0.19
CA GLN A 88 0.53 -16.93 0.33
C GLN A 88 -0.10 -16.40 -0.95
N SER A 89 0.39 -16.87 -2.10
CA SER A 89 -0.06 -16.38 -3.39
C SER A 89 -1.56 -16.54 -3.59
N ASP A 90 -2.18 -17.56 -2.97
CA ASP A 90 -3.61 -17.78 -3.09
C ASP A 90 -4.42 -16.63 -2.48
N ARG A 91 -3.92 -16.03 -1.39
CA ARG A 91 -4.58 -14.89 -0.77
C ARG A 91 -4.43 -13.63 -1.62
N LEU A 92 -3.42 -13.59 -2.49
CA LEU A 92 -3.14 -12.45 -3.34
C LEU A 92 -3.92 -12.49 -4.65
N ALA A 93 -4.38 -13.68 -5.07
CA ALA A 93 -5.18 -13.81 -6.25
C ALA A 93 -6.57 -13.20 -6.04
N PRO A 94 -7.18 -12.65 -7.09
CA PRO A 94 -6.73 -12.53 -8.47
C PRO A 94 -5.91 -11.28 -8.78
N HIS A 95 -5.72 -10.37 -7.81
CA HIS A 95 -5.23 -9.03 -8.07
C HIS A 95 -3.73 -8.95 -8.34
N ARG A 96 -2.98 -9.98 -8.04
CA ARG A 96 -1.53 -10.07 -8.25
C ARG A 96 -0.79 -8.77 -7.93
N PRO A 97 -0.86 -8.29 -6.69
CA PRO A 97 -0.23 -7.04 -6.34
C PRO A 97 1.28 -7.15 -6.43
N ARG A 98 1.93 -6.00 -6.59
CA ARG A 98 3.38 -5.95 -6.48
C ARG A 98 3.78 -6.06 -5.02
N ILE A 99 4.95 -6.68 -4.78
CA ILE A 99 5.50 -6.84 -3.44
C ILE A 99 6.92 -6.30 -3.46
N LEU A 100 7.21 -5.39 -2.53
CA LEU A 100 8.54 -4.85 -2.34
C LEU A 100 9.03 -5.27 -0.96
N THR A 101 10.16 -5.98 -0.91
CA THR A 101 10.70 -6.48 0.35
C THR A 101 11.59 -5.46 1.03
N LYS A 102 11.48 -5.37 2.36
CA LYS A 102 12.37 -4.56 3.18
C LYS A 102 13.72 -5.29 3.37
N PRO A 103 14.84 -4.59 3.42
CA PRO A 103 15.00 -3.15 3.23
C PRO A 103 14.97 -2.77 1.74
N PHE A 104 14.53 -1.57 1.45
CA PHE A 104 14.50 -1.03 0.10
C PHE A 104 14.91 0.44 0.11
N HIS A 105 15.33 0.95 -1.04
CA HIS A 105 15.60 2.37 -1.20
C HIS A 105 14.31 3.09 -1.63
N LEU A 106 14.11 4.28 -1.10
CA LEU A 106 12.94 5.10 -1.46
C LEU A 106 12.84 5.31 -2.96
N ARG A 107 13.97 5.54 -3.63
CA ARG A 107 14.02 5.71 -5.07
C ARG A 107 13.48 4.50 -5.80
N HIS A 108 13.82 3.31 -5.33
CA HIS A 108 13.32 2.07 -5.92
C HIS A 108 11.81 1.94 -5.74
N LEU A 109 11.32 2.27 -4.54
CA LEU A 109 9.87 2.26 -4.28
C LEU A 109 9.13 3.19 -5.23
N ILE A 110 9.62 4.42 -5.38
CA ILE A 110 8.98 5.41 -6.26
C ILE A 110 8.98 4.91 -7.71
N ALA A 111 10.08 4.33 -8.18
CA ALA A 111 10.14 3.79 -9.54
C ALA A 111 9.14 2.64 -9.74
N GLU A 112 8.99 1.77 -8.76
CA GLU A 112 8.04 0.67 -8.83
C GLU A 112 6.60 1.17 -8.84
N ILE A 113 6.30 2.20 -8.04
CA ILE A 113 4.97 2.82 -8.02
C ILE A 113 4.65 3.44 -9.38
N ASP A 114 5.60 4.18 -9.95
CA ASP A 114 5.39 4.83 -11.24
C ASP A 114 5.17 3.78 -12.34
N ALA A 115 5.91 2.68 -12.30
CA ALA A 115 5.74 1.60 -13.26
C ALA A 115 4.35 0.94 -13.12
N LEU A 116 3.91 0.71 -11.88
CA LEU A 116 2.61 0.10 -11.61
C LEU A 116 1.47 1.00 -12.09
N LEU A 117 1.56 2.30 -11.82
CA LEU A 117 0.52 3.25 -12.18
C LEU A 117 0.46 3.54 -13.68
N SER A 118 1.52 3.21 -14.41
CA SER A 118 1.58 3.40 -15.85
C SER A 118 0.98 2.24 -16.64
N GLN A 119 0.58 1.19 -15.98
CA GLN A 119 -0.02 0.02 -16.62
C GLN A 119 -1.49 0.21 -16.97
#